data_49da76d5d867f45d360c85b06b077554
#
_entry.id   49da76d5d867f45d360c85b06b077554
#
_cell.length_a   1.000
_cell.length_b   1.000
_cell.length_c   1.000
_cell.angle_alpha   90.00
_cell.angle_beta   90.00
_cell.angle_gamma   90.00
#
_symmetry.space_group_name_H-M   'P 1'
#
loop_
_entity.id
_entity.type
_entity.pdbx_description
1 polymer ?
#
loop_
_entity_poly.entity_id
_entity_poly.type
_entity_poly.pdbx_seq_one_letter_code
_entity_poly.pdbx_strand_id
1 'polypeptide(L)'
;MDRKAHPQEGSYTCYLFDKGLDKILKKVGEECAETIIAAKNEVPEDTVGEISDLIYHLMVMMAEKGIPLENVLSELERRAQKIGNLKQMKQVDKES
;
A
#
# COMPACT_ATOMS: atom_id res chain seq x y z
N MET A 1 6.85 -11.35 5.97
CA MET A 1 5.51 -11.45 6.54
C MET A 1 5.29 -12.85 7.09
N ASP A 2 4.99 -12.89 8.35
CA ASP A 2 4.85 -14.16 9.05
C ASP A 2 3.69 -15.00 8.54
N ARG A 3 2.66 -14.36 8.01
CA ARG A 3 1.46 -15.09 7.60
C ARG A 3 1.70 -16.01 6.41
N LYS A 4 2.69 -15.71 5.60
CA LYS A 4 3.04 -16.61 4.52
C LYS A 4 3.64 -17.91 5.07
N ALA A 5 4.39 -17.80 6.16
CA ALA A 5 4.98 -18.96 6.82
C ALA A 5 3.99 -19.67 7.76
N HIS A 6 2.98 -18.92 8.23
CA HIS A 6 2.00 -19.45 9.17
C HIS A 6 0.59 -19.19 8.63
N PRO A 7 0.20 -19.90 7.58
CA PRO A 7 -1.05 -19.58 6.87
C PRO A 7 -2.32 -19.69 7.70
N GLN A 8 -2.31 -20.49 8.75
CA GLN A 8 -3.51 -20.64 9.58
C GLN A 8 -3.87 -19.39 10.38
N GLU A 9 -2.99 -18.40 10.44
CA GLU A 9 -3.19 -17.23 11.28
C GLU A 9 -4.00 -16.14 10.60
N GLY A 10 -4.23 -16.24 9.30
CA GLY A 10 -5.01 -15.22 8.63
C GLY A 10 -5.61 -15.81 7.37
N SER A 11 -6.84 -16.29 7.49
CA SER A 11 -7.45 -17.03 6.39
C SER A 11 -7.55 -16.22 5.10
N TYR A 12 -7.82 -14.90 5.20
CA TYR A 12 -7.86 -14.09 4.00
C TYR A 12 -6.47 -13.94 3.36
N THR A 13 -5.46 -13.72 4.18
CA THR A 13 -4.09 -13.62 3.69
C THR A 13 -3.65 -14.94 3.06
N CYS A 14 -4.00 -16.06 3.70
CA CYS A 14 -3.73 -17.37 3.13
C CYS A 14 -4.40 -17.55 1.78
N TYR A 15 -5.65 -17.11 1.69
CA TYR A 15 -6.40 -17.18 0.45
C TYR A 15 -5.67 -16.42 -0.67
N LEU A 16 -5.16 -15.23 -0.36
CA LEU A 16 -4.46 -14.43 -1.34
C LEU A 16 -3.19 -15.11 -1.82
N PHE A 17 -2.39 -15.64 -0.89
CA PHE A 17 -1.18 -16.35 -1.28
C PHE A 17 -1.50 -17.61 -2.08
N ASP A 18 -2.56 -18.30 -1.71
CA ASP A 18 -2.97 -19.51 -2.41
C ASP A 18 -3.41 -19.19 -3.85
N LYS A 19 -4.12 -18.09 -4.05
CA LYS A 19 -4.58 -17.70 -5.38
C LYS A 19 -3.46 -17.15 -6.25
N GLY A 20 -2.42 -16.59 -5.63
CA GLY A 20 -1.24 -16.16 -6.34
C GLY A 20 -1.25 -14.71 -6.76
N LEU A 21 -0.21 -14.36 -7.50
CA LEU A 21 0.10 -12.97 -7.79
C LEU A 21 -1.00 -12.23 -8.54
N ASP A 22 -1.62 -12.86 -9.53
CA ASP A 22 -2.63 -12.18 -10.32
C ASP A 22 -3.81 -11.73 -9.46
N LYS A 23 -4.23 -12.58 -8.53
CA LYS A 23 -5.32 -12.22 -7.63
C LYS A 23 -4.90 -11.09 -6.69
N ILE A 24 -3.68 -11.16 -6.18
CA ILE A 24 -3.16 -10.12 -5.31
C ILE A 24 -3.12 -8.79 -6.04
N LEU A 25 -2.63 -8.79 -7.28
CA LEU A 25 -2.55 -7.55 -8.07
C LEU A 25 -3.93 -6.99 -8.37
N LYS A 26 -4.89 -7.86 -8.63
CA LYS A 26 -6.26 -7.41 -8.85
C LYS A 26 -6.79 -6.69 -7.61
N LYS A 27 -6.52 -7.25 -6.43
CA LYS A 27 -6.97 -6.61 -5.19
C LYS A 27 -6.28 -5.26 -4.98
N VAL A 28 -4.99 -5.16 -5.28
CA VAL A 28 -4.30 -3.88 -5.18
C VAL A 28 -5.00 -2.83 -6.05
N GLY A 29 -5.32 -3.19 -7.28
CA GLY A 29 -6.01 -2.28 -8.17
C GLY A 29 -7.38 -1.86 -7.64
N GLU A 30 -8.14 -2.81 -7.10
CA GLU A 30 -9.45 -2.52 -6.54
C GLU A 30 -9.36 -1.58 -5.36
N GLU A 31 -8.38 -1.81 -4.46
CA GLU A 31 -8.23 -0.95 -3.29
C GLU A 31 -7.74 0.44 -3.67
N CYS A 32 -6.95 0.56 -4.72
CA CYS A 32 -6.58 1.87 -5.25
C CYS A 32 -7.82 2.66 -5.68
N ALA A 33 -8.70 2.03 -6.43
CA ALA A 33 -9.92 2.67 -6.88
C ALA A 33 -10.81 3.07 -5.70
N GLU A 34 -10.94 2.18 -4.73
CA GLU A 34 -11.78 2.46 -3.56
C GLU A 34 -11.21 3.58 -2.73
N THR A 35 -9.89 3.69 -2.66
CA THR A 35 -9.24 4.79 -1.94
C THR A 35 -9.55 6.12 -2.62
N ILE A 36 -9.50 6.15 -3.94
CA ILE A 36 -9.82 7.36 -4.69
C ILE A 36 -11.27 7.77 -4.43
N ILE A 37 -12.17 6.82 -4.49
CA ILE A 37 -13.60 7.09 -4.26
C ILE A 37 -13.82 7.60 -2.84
N ALA A 38 -13.21 6.94 -1.86
CA ALA A 38 -13.38 7.33 -0.47
C ALA A 38 -12.83 8.74 -0.22
N ALA A 39 -11.73 9.09 -0.88
CA ALA A 39 -11.13 10.39 -0.69
C ALA A 39 -12.01 11.53 -1.20
N LYS A 40 -12.94 11.23 -2.10
CA LYS A 40 -13.90 12.23 -2.60
C LYS A 40 -15.05 12.42 -1.64
N ASN A 41 -15.25 11.51 -0.69
CA ASN A 41 -16.31 11.64 0.31
C ASN A 41 -15.83 12.50 1.47
N GLU A 42 -16.79 12.94 2.28
CA GLU A 42 -16.48 13.88 3.36
C GLU A 42 -16.25 13.18 4.70
N VAL A 43 -16.16 11.85 4.71
CA VAL A 43 -15.97 11.11 5.95
C VAL A 43 -14.53 10.59 6.00
N PRO A 44 -13.65 11.27 6.78
CA PRO A 44 -12.23 10.89 6.80
C PRO A 44 -11.98 9.43 7.22
N GLU A 45 -12.85 8.90 8.08
CA GLU A 45 -12.68 7.51 8.53
C GLU A 45 -12.78 6.52 7.38
N ASP A 46 -13.60 6.81 6.39
CA ASP A 46 -13.72 5.94 5.22
C ASP A 46 -12.41 5.94 4.44
N THR A 47 -11.80 7.10 4.28
CA THR A 47 -10.52 7.20 3.58
C THR A 47 -9.43 6.46 4.33
N VAL A 48 -9.40 6.62 5.66
CA VAL A 48 -8.42 5.89 6.48
C VAL A 48 -8.57 4.38 6.28
N GLY A 49 -9.82 3.91 6.28
CA GLY A 49 -10.06 2.48 6.09
C GLY A 49 -9.56 1.98 4.75
N GLU A 50 -9.83 2.72 3.67
CA GLU A 50 -9.41 2.29 2.35
C GLU A 50 -7.89 2.40 2.16
N ILE A 51 -7.26 3.42 2.75
CA ILE A 51 -5.81 3.50 2.72
C ILE A 51 -5.20 2.31 3.45
N SER A 52 -5.78 1.95 4.58
CA SER A 52 -5.29 0.81 5.35
C SER A 52 -5.40 -0.48 4.54
N ASP A 53 -6.52 -0.67 3.85
CA ASP A 53 -6.70 -1.84 3.00
C ASP A 53 -5.70 -1.85 1.85
N LEU A 54 -5.44 -0.69 1.26
CA LEU A 54 -4.47 -0.60 0.17
C LEU A 54 -3.07 -0.96 0.66
N ILE A 55 -2.66 -0.40 1.79
CA ILE A 55 -1.34 -0.69 2.35
C ILE A 55 -1.22 -2.18 2.66
N TYR A 56 -2.28 -2.76 3.24
CA TYR A 56 -2.27 -4.19 3.55
C TYR A 56 -2.03 -5.02 2.30
N HIS A 57 -2.76 -4.74 1.22
CA HIS A 57 -2.61 -5.52 0.00
C HIS A 57 -1.27 -5.27 -0.69
N LEU A 58 -0.74 -4.05 -0.57
CA LEU A 58 0.62 -3.77 -1.05
C LEU A 58 1.65 -4.60 -0.31
N MET A 59 1.46 -4.77 1.01
CA MET A 59 2.38 -5.57 1.80
C MET A 59 2.29 -7.05 1.42
N VAL A 60 1.08 -7.53 1.12
CA VAL A 60 0.93 -8.91 0.64
C VAL A 60 1.63 -9.08 -0.71
N MET A 61 1.47 -8.10 -1.60
CA MET A 61 2.16 -8.13 -2.89
C MET A 61 3.66 -8.17 -2.72
N MET A 62 4.20 -7.34 -1.83
CA MET A 62 5.63 -7.33 -1.57
C MET A 62 6.10 -8.68 -1.05
N ALA A 63 5.35 -9.29 -0.14
CA ALA A 63 5.72 -10.60 0.38
C ALA A 63 5.72 -11.65 -0.73
N GLU A 64 4.72 -11.60 -1.60
CA GLU A 64 4.65 -12.55 -2.71
C GLU A 64 5.83 -12.39 -3.67
N LYS A 65 6.26 -11.14 -3.88
CA LYS A 65 7.38 -10.85 -4.77
C LYS A 65 8.74 -10.98 -4.08
N GLY A 66 8.77 -11.24 -2.78
CA GLY A 66 10.02 -11.35 -2.05
C GLY A 66 10.71 -10.00 -1.84
N ILE A 67 9.94 -8.92 -1.76
CA ILE A 67 10.48 -7.58 -1.58
C ILE A 67 10.31 -7.17 -0.12
N PRO A 68 11.43 -6.96 0.62
CA PRO A 68 11.31 -6.49 2.00
C PRO A 68 10.76 -5.06 2.06
N LEU A 69 9.94 -4.79 3.07
CA LEU A 69 9.39 -3.45 3.26
C LEU A 69 10.49 -2.41 3.41
N GLU A 70 11.60 -2.78 4.04
CA GLU A 70 12.72 -1.86 4.23
C GLU A 70 13.23 -1.29 2.91
N ASN A 71 13.16 -2.06 1.84
CA ASN A 71 13.63 -1.58 0.54
C ASN A 71 12.79 -0.40 0.06
N VAL A 72 11.47 -0.48 0.28
CA VAL A 72 10.58 0.61 -0.12
C VAL A 72 10.81 1.83 0.76
N LEU A 73 10.92 1.62 2.06
CA LEU A 73 11.15 2.73 2.99
C LEU A 73 12.48 3.42 2.72
N SER A 74 13.53 2.66 2.42
CA SER A 74 14.83 3.24 2.10
C SER A 74 14.77 4.07 0.83
N GLU A 75 14.04 3.61 -0.17
CA GLU A 75 13.90 4.37 -1.40
C GLU A 75 13.15 5.67 -1.18
N LEU A 76 12.10 5.63 -0.36
CA LEU A 76 11.37 6.84 -0.03
C LEU A 76 12.25 7.85 0.70
N GLU A 77 13.06 7.37 1.63
CA GLU A 77 13.97 8.23 2.36
C GLU A 77 14.99 8.86 1.43
N ARG A 78 15.55 8.06 0.53
CA ARG A 78 16.52 8.54 -0.44
C ARG A 78 15.93 9.66 -1.29
N ARG A 79 14.70 9.48 -1.75
CA ARG A 79 14.05 10.50 -2.58
C ARG A 79 13.79 11.78 -1.80
N ALA A 80 13.39 11.65 -0.56
CA ALA A 80 13.12 12.82 0.27
C ALA A 80 14.38 13.67 0.47
N GLN A 81 15.51 13.02 0.70
CA GLN A 81 16.77 13.73 0.89
C GLN A 81 17.25 14.36 -0.40
N LYS A 82 17.11 13.65 -1.50
CA LYS A 82 17.65 14.10 -2.78
C LYS A 82 16.94 15.35 -3.28
N ILE A 83 15.66 15.47 -3.01
CA ILE A 83 14.86 16.55 -3.60
C ILE A 83 14.78 17.76 -2.68
N GLY A 84 15.45 17.69 -1.56
CA GLY A 84 15.35 18.76 -0.61
C GLY A 84 14.41 18.38 0.51
N ASN A 85 13.16 18.12 0.22
CA ASN A 85 12.24 17.48 1.13
C ASN A 85 10.83 17.52 0.57
N LEU A 86 9.98 16.73 1.16
CA LEU A 86 8.59 16.61 0.76
C LEU A 86 7.82 17.90 0.96
N LYS A 87 8.16 18.64 1.99
CA LYS A 87 7.47 19.88 2.31
C LYS A 87 7.62 20.90 1.19
N GLN A 88 8.80 20.98 0.63
CA GLN A 88 9.05 21.92 -0.45
C GLN A 88 8.27 21.55 -1.70
N MET A 89 8.19 20.27 -1.98
CA MET A 89 7.41 19.79 -3.13
C MET A 89 5.93 20.11 -2.98
N LYS A 90 5.40 19.93 -1.79
CA LYS A 90 3.99 20.26 -1.53
C LYS A 90 3.70 21.73 -1.75
N GLN A 91 4.64 22.57 -1.37
CA GLN A 91 4.47 24.01 -1.53
C GLN A 91 4.40 24.39 -3.01
N VAL A 92 5.25 23.77 -3.82
CA VAL A 92 5.23 24.02 -5.26
C VAL A 92 3.89 23.59 -5.86
N ASP A 93 3.40 22.42 -5.46
CA ASP A 93 2.13 21.93 -5.97
C ASP A 93 0.98 22.85 -5.63
N LYS A 94 1.01 23.45 -4.45
CA LYS A 94 -0.06 24.35 -4.07
C LYS A 94 -0.11 25.61 -4.91
N GLU A 95 1.03 26.02 -5.41
CA GLU A 95 1.12 27.23 -6.18
C GLU A 95 0.85 27.03 -7.67
N SER A 96 0.85 25.81 -8.09
CA SER A 96 0.56 25.52 -9.48
C SER A 96 -0.93 25.32 -9.67
#